data_dc44b744d9b1fa6694a5b2a6f9025798
#
_entry.id   dc44b744d9b1fa6694a5b2a6f9025798
#
_cell.length_a   1.000
_cell.length_b   1.000
_cell.length_c   1.000
_cell.angle_alpha   90.00
_cell.angle_beta   90.00
_cell.angle_gamma   90.00
#
_symmetry.space_group_name_H-M   'P 1'
#
loop_
_entity.id
_entity.type
_entity.pdbx_description
1 polymer ?
#
loop_
_entity_poly.entity_id
_entity_poly.type
_entity_poly.pdbx_seq_one_letter_code
_entity_poly.pdbx_strand_id
1 'polypeptide(L)'
;MNRARDHPTDGGSRDRGAGALSTAIGFLVFLTCMFLALQVIFGLYATSTVRATLDDAASLAANGGGATPAELQRLAAEAEQSLGAVGRRPSTVIELEIVDEDGDGVGDVVVGHAVVEPPRFAPGASIFGFDLINASVRVQVEHPRA
;
A
#
# COMPACT_ATOMS: atom_id res chain seq x y z
N MET A 1 -13.09 6.59 -81.51
CA MET A 1 -11.94 6.95 -80.65
C MET A 1 -12.45 7.49 -79.34
N ASN A 2 -12.52 6.61 -78.32
CA ASN A 2 -13.05 6.94 -77.01
C ASN A 2 -11.87 6.88 -76.01
N ARG A 3 -11.42 8.05 -75.50
CA ARG A 3 -10.38 8.14 -74.50
C ARG A 3 -11.06 7.99 -73.13
N ALA A 4 -10.87 6.85 -72.47
CA ALA A 4 -11.13 6.67 -71.08
C ALA A 4 -10.22 7.60 -70.28
N ARG A 5 -10.83 8.47 -69.44
CA ARG A 5 -10.15 9.28 -68.44
C ARG A 5 -9.97 8.40 -67.22
N ASP A 6 -8.73 7.98 -67.01
CA ASP A 6 -8.32 7.42 -65.71
C ASP A 6 -8.41 8.50 -64.63
N HIS A 7 -9.29 8.34 -63.68
CA HIS A 7 -9.32 9.12 -62.44
C HIS A 7 -8.30 8.50 -61.48
N PRO A 8 -7.28 9.21 -61.08
CA PRO A 8 -6.43 8.76 -59.98
C PRO A 8 -7.26 8.81 -58.68
N THR A 9 -7.50 7.65 -58.10
CA THR A 9 -8.12 7.52 -56.77
C THR A 9 -7.11 7.94 -55.70
N ASP A 10 -7.18 9.20 -55.28
CA ASP A 10 -6.35 9.81 -54.24
C ASP A 10 -6.90 9.42 -52.85
N GLY A 11 -6.93 8.10 -52.56
CA GLY A 11 -7.47 7.52 -51.32
C GLY A 11 -6.44 7.13 -50.26
N GLY A 12 -5.12 7.24 -50.57
CA GLY A 12 -4.11 6.58 -49.75
C GLY A 12 -3.55 7.34 -48.54
N SER A 13 -3.85 8.62 -48.37
CA SER A 13 -3.20 9.42 -47.28
C SER A 13 -4.00 9.54 -46.00
N ARG A 14 -5.33 9.40 -46.04
CA ARG A 14 -6.19 9.48 -44.85
C ARG A 14 -6.12 8.26 -43.95
N ASP A 15 -5.90 7.06 -44.51
CA ASP A 15 -5.85 5.82 -43.72
C ASP A 15 -4.57 5.68 -42.88
N ARG A 16 -3.45 6.27 -43.32
CA ARG A 16 -2.18 6.22 -42.59
C ARG A 16 -2.21 7.03 -41.31
N GLY A 17 -2.90 8.17 -41.27
CA GLY A 17 -3.05 9.00 -40.10
C GLY A 17 -3.96 8.39 -39.03
N ALA A 18 -5.05 7.74 -39.46
CA ALA A 18 -6.01 7.09 -38.57
C ALA A 18 -5.38 5.89 -37.83
N GLY A 19 -4.54 5.10 -38.52
CA GLY A 19 -3.83 3.96 -37.93
C GLY A 19 -2.82 4.41 -36.83
N ALA A 20 -2.05 5.45 -37.12
CA ALA A 20 -1.07 5.98 -36.15
C ALA A 20 -1.76 6.53 -34.87
N LEU A 21 -2.87 7.24 -35.04
CA LEU A 21 -3.65 7.78 -33.91
C LEU A 21 -4.26 6.66 -33.06
N SER A 22 -4.83 5.64 -33.69
CA SER A 22 -5.38 4.48 -33.01
C SER A 22 -4.32 3.73 -32.19
N THR A 23 -3.13 3.54 -32.76
CA THR A 23 -2.00 2.90 -32.08
C THR A 23 -1.53 3.74 -30.87
N ALA A 24 -1.45 5.06 -31.00
CA ALA A 24 -1.07 5.96 -29.92
C ALA A 24 -2.07 5.92 -28.77
N ILE A 25 -3.38 5.93 -29.07
CA ILE A 25 -4.44 5.80 -28.06
C ILE A 25 -4.36 4.43 -27.39
N GLY A 26 -4.21 3.35 -28.14
CA GLY A 26 -4.07 2.01 -27.59
C GLY A 26 -2.86 1.88 -26.66
N PHE A 27 -1.73 2.47 -27.04
CA PHE A 27 -0.53 2.50 -26.19
C PHE A 27 -0.73 3.31 -24.90
N LEU A 28 -1.43 4.45 -24.97
CA LEU A 28 -1.75 5.27 -23.79
C LEU A 28 -2.65 4.50 -22.81
N VAL A 29 -3.68 3.82 -23.34
CA VAL A 29 -4.57 2.98 -22.51
C VAL A 29 -3.79 1.85 -21.88
N PHE A 30 -2.93 1.17 -22.62
CA PHE A 30 -2.07 0.12 -22.11
C PHE A 30 -1.17 0.61 -20.98
N LEU A 31 -0.47 1.75 -21.16
CA LEU A 31 0.36 2.35 -20.11
C LEU A 31 -0.46 2.69 -18.87
N THR A 32 -1.64 3.27 -19.04
CA THR A 32 -2.52 3.61 -17.93
C THR A 32 -2.91 2.35 -17.15
N CYS A 33 -3.34 1.30 -17.82
CA CYS A 33 -3.67 0.02 -17.18
C CYS A 33 -2.45 -0.60 -16.47
N MET A 34 -1.28 -0.52 -17.09
CA MET A 34 -0.03 -1.01 -16.49
C MET A 34 0.30 -0.26 -15.20
N PHE A 35 0.23 1.08 -15.19
CA PHE A 35 0.47 1.87 -14.00
C PHE A 35 -0.56 1.60 -12.89
N LEU A 36 -1.82 1.41 -13.25
CA LEU A 36 -2.85 1.01 -12.29
C LEU A 36 -2.55 -0.35 -11.67
N ALA A 37 -2.16 -1.33 -12.47
CA ALA A 37 -1.78 -2.65 -11.98
C ALA A 37 -0.58 -2.58 -11.01
N LEU A 38 0.45 -1.83 -11.37
CA LEU A 38 1.60 -1.58 -10.50
C LEU A 38 1.19 -0.91 -9.18
N GLN A 39 0.31 0.09 -9.24
CA GLN A 39 -0.19 0.78 -8.05
C GLN A 39 -0.89 -0.20 -7.09
N VAL A 40 -1.73 -1.09 -7.61
CA VAL A 40 -2.41 -2.13 -6.81
C VAL A 40 -1.40 -3.08 -6.17
N ILE A 41 -0.44 -3.58 -6.95
CA ILE A 41 0.60 -4.50 -6.45
C ILE A 41 1.41 -3.85 -5.33
N PHE A 42 1.86 -2.62 -5.51
CA PHE A 42 2.61 -1.89 -4.47
C PHE A 42 1.76 -1.60 -3.25
N GLY A 43 0.48 -1.27 -3.40
CA GLY A 43 -0.45 -1.10 -2.30
C GLY A 43 -0.62 -2.37 -1.46
N LEU A 44 -0.82 -3.52 -2.11
CA LEU A 44 -0.93 -4.81 -1.43
C LEU A 44 0.38 -5.21 -0.73
N TYR A 45 1.51 -5.00 -1.39
CA TYR A 45 2.82 -5.27 -0.79
C TYR A 45 3.06 -4.39 0.44
N ALA A 46 2.80 -3.09 0.35
CA ALA A 46 2.94 -2.16 1.48
C ALA A 46 2.03 -2.58 2.65
N THR A 47 0.76 -2.94 2.37
CA THR A 47 -0.17 -3.41 3.40
C THR A 47 0.33 -4.69 4.09
N SER A 48 0.83 -5.65 3.32
CA SER A 48 1.39 -6.90 3.87
C SER A 48 2.62 -6.63 4.74
N THR A 49 3.51 -5.77 4.28
CA THR A 49 4.73 -5.41 5.03
C THR A 49 4.39 -4.69 6.34
N VAL A 50 3.48 -3.71 6.30
CA VAL A 50 3.05 -2.99 7.51
C VAL A 50 2.43 -3.95 8.52
N ARG A 51 1.56 -4.85 8.09
CA ARG A 51 0.94 -5.85 8.98
C ARG A 51 1.97 -6.79 9.60
N ALA A 52 2.91 -7.31 8.81
CA ALA A 52 3.96 -8.20 9.32
C ALA A 52 4.83 -7.49 10.36
N THR A 53 5.27 -6.25 10.07
CA THR A 53 6.07 -5.46 11.01
C THR A 53 5.32 -5.16 12.31
N LEU A 54 4.02 -4.86 12.21
CA LEU A 54 3.18 -4.59 13.37
C LEU A 54 2.98 -5.86 14.21
N ASP A 55 2.77 -7.01 13.57
CA ASP A 55 2.62 -8.31 14.23
C ASP A 55 3.91 -8.72 14.95
N ASP A 56 5.06 -8.53 14.31
CA ASP A 56 6.37 -8.78 14.93
C ASP A 56 6.59 -7.90 16.17
N ALA A 57 6.29 -6.60 16.08
CA ALA A 57 6.44 -5.66 17.19
C ALA A 57 5.47 -5.97 18.34
N ALA A 58 4.21 -6.28 18.05
CA ALA A 58 3.22 -6.66 19.04
C ALA A 58 3.59 -8.01 19.71
N SER A 59 4.08 -8.98 18.95
CA SER A 59 4.54 -10.25 19.48
C SER A 59 5.76 -10.11 20.39
N LEU A 60 6.71 -9.24 20.05
CA LEU A 60 7.85 -8.92 20.91
C LEU A 60 7.39 -8.27 22.21
N ALA A 61 6.43 -7.34 22.16
CA ALA A 61 5.86 -6.71 23.33
C ALA A 61 5.11 -7.71 24.23
N ALA A 62 4.34 -8.63 23.63
CA ALA A 62 3.59 -9.66 24.36
C ALA A 62 4.51 -10.68 25.04
N ASN A 63 5.58 -11.11 24.38
CA ASN A 63 6.55 -12.07 24.92
C ASN A 63 7.46 -11.51 26.02
N GLY A 64 7.52 -10.18 26.15
CA GLY A 64 8.32 -9.50 27.18
C GLY A 64 7.75 -9.58 28.61
N GLY A 65 6.59 -10.21 28.80
CA GLY A 65 6.02 -10.46 30.12
C GLY A 65 5.54 -9.21 30.87
N GLY A 66 5.10 -8.19 30.14
CA GLY A 66 4.64 -6.90 30.67
C GLY A 66 5.53 -5.75 30.25
N ALA A 67 5.54 -5.47 28.95
CA ALA A 67 6.33 -4.38 28.39
C ALA A 67 5.95 -3.04 29.04
N THR A 68 6.93 -2.30 29.50
CA THR A 68 6.71 -0.96 30.05
C THR A 68 6.33 0.03 28.94
N PRO A 69 5.64 1.15 29.25
CA PRO A 69 5.32 2.16 28.23
C PRO A 69 6.53 2.66 27.44
N ALA A 70 7.69 2.75 28.07
CA ALA A 70 8.95 3.14 27.39
C ALA A 70 9.43 2.07 26.41
N GLU A 71 9.20 0.81 26.72
CA GLU A 71 9.56 -0.34 25.88
C GLU A 71 8.63 -0.44 24.68
N LEU A 72 7.31 -0.22 24.87
CA LEU A 72 6.34 -0.13 23.78
C LEU A 72 6.69 0.98 22.80
N GLN A 73 7.04 2.17 23.30
CA GLN A 73 7.49 3.29 22.45
C GLN A 73 8.76 2.95 21.67
N ARG A 74 9.71 2.24 22.30
CA ARG A 74 10.94 1.79 21.62
C ARG A 74 10.62 0.80 20.51
N LEU A 75 9.77 -0.19 20.79
CA LEU A 75 9.36 -1.18 19.80
C LEU A 75 8.58 -0.54 18.63
N ALA A 76 7.71 0.41 18.91
CA ALA A 76 7.00 1.17 17.88
C ALA A 76 7.98 1.96 17.00
N ALA A 77 8.96 2.66 17.58
CA ALA A 77 9.97 3.39 16.83
C ALA A 77 10.89 2.45 16.00
N GLU A 78 11.21 1.28 16.51
CA GLU A 78 11.96 0.25 15.78
C GLU A 78 11.16 -0.31 14.61
N ALA A 79 9.86 -0.55 14.80
CA ALA A 79 8.93 -0.94 13.75
C ALA A 79 8.84 0.13 12.64
N GLU A 80 8.73 1.41 12.99
CA GLU A 80 8.76 2.52 12.02
C GLU A 80 10.07 2.53 11.22
N GLN A 81 11.21 2.32 11.87
CA GLN A 81 12.50 2.24 11.19
C GLN A 81 12.59 1.06 10.22
N SER A 82 12.04 -0.09 10.59
CA SER A 82 12.05 -1.30 9.75
C SER A 82 11.23 -1.15 8.48
N LEU A 83 10.19 -0.29 8.47
CA LEU A 83 9.44 0.08 7.28
C LEU A 83 10.24 0.95 6.29
N GLY A 84 11.46 1.37 6.63
CA GLY A 84 12.38 2.07 5.75
C GLY A 84 11.84 3.42 5.26
N ALA A 85 11.76 3.61 3.95
CA ALA A 85 11.31 4.87 3.34
C ALA A 85 9.84 5.18 3.62
N VAL A 86 9.02 4.16 3.85
CA VAL A 86 7.59 4.28 4.18
C VAL A 86 7.42 4.73 5.63
N GLY A 87 8.17 4.14 6.56
CA GLY A 87 8.14 4.49 7.99
C GLY A 87 8.66 5.90 8.29
N ARG A 88 9.56 6.44 7.47
CA ARG A 88 10.11 7.80 7.64
C ARG A 88 9.19 8.93 7.20
N ARG A 89 7.98 8.64 6.72
CA ARG A 89 7.02 9.67 6.36
C ARG A 89 6.34 10.25 7.60
N PRO A 90 6.10 11.56 7.66
CA PRO A 90 5.49 12.20 8.83
C PRO A 90 4.03 11.75 9.08
N SER A 91 3.41 11.12 8.10
CA SER A 91 2.07 10.53 8.17
C SER A 91 2.06 9.08 8.66
N THR A 92 3.24 8.47 8.88
CA THR A 92 3.35 7.11 9.44
C THR A 92 3.32 7.21 10.95
N VAL A 93 2.38 6.52 11.56
CA VAL A 93 2.23 6.42 13.01
C VAL A 93 2.04 4.94 13.36
N ILE A 94 2.87 4.42 14.27
CA ILE A 94 2.72 3.10 14.87
C ILE A 94 2.55 3.29 16.36
N GLU A 95 1.47 2.74 16.89
CA GLU A 95 1.16 2.77 18.31
C GLU A 95 0.97 1.33 18.82
N LEU A 96 1.58 1.04 19.97
CA LEU A 96 1.41 -0.21 20.70
C LEU A 96 0.81 0.10 22.06
N GLU A 97 -0.25 -0.59 22.42
CA GLU A 97 -0.95 -0.45 23.68
C GLU A 97 -1.18 -1.82 24.31
N ILE A 98 -1.08 -1.90 25.64
CA ILE A 98 -1.47 -3.08 26.40
C ILE A 98 -2.85 -2.84 26.97
N VAL A 99 -3.76 -3.76 26.69
CA VAL A 99 -5.15 -3.71 27.14
C VAL A 99 -5.39 -4.83 28.13
N ASP A 100 -5.97 -4.48 29.27
CA ASP A 100 -6.50 -5.39 30.26
C ASP A 100 -7.97 -5.65 29.87
N GLU A 101 -8.27 -6.86 29.37
CA GLU A 101 -9.62 -7.21 28.90
C GLU A 101 -10.54 -7.70 30.03
N ASP A 102 -10.01 -8.28 31.09
CA ASP A 102 -10.80 -8.83 32.20
C ASP A 102 -10.85 -7.93 33.44
N GLY A 103 -10.06 -6.86 33.48
CA GLY A 103 -10.08 -5.85 34.55
C GLY A 103 -9.36 -6.29 35.83
N ASP A 104 -8.47 -7.28 35.76
CA ASP A 104 -7.71 -7.77 36.91
C ASP A 104 -6.45 -6.93 37.22
N GLY A 105 -6.14 -5.95 36.36
CA GLY A 105 -4.99 -5.06 36.48
C GLY A 105 -3.73 -5.60 35.79
N VAL A 106 -3.85 -6.73 35.10
CA VAL A 106 -2.78 -7.34 34.32
C VAL A 106 -3.10 -7.20 32.84
N GLY A 107 -2.15 -6.80 32.03
CA GLY A 107 -2.40 -6.64 30.59
C GLY A 107 -2.45 -7.98 29.87
N ASP A 108 -3.60 -8.27 29.24
CA ASP A 108 -3.86 -9.55 28.56
C ASP A 108 -3.53 -9.54 27.08
N VAL A 109 -3.64 -8.36 26.46
CA VAL A 109 -3.54 -8.22 25.01
C VAL A 109 -2.69 -7.00 24.65
N VAL A 110 -1.75 -7.22 23.75
CA VAL A 110 -1.06 -6.12 23.05
C VAL A 110 -1.85 -5.79 21.78
N VAL A 111 -2.30 -4.56 21.68
CA VAL A 111 -2.97 -4.02 20.51
C VAL A 111 -2.00 -3.10 19.76
N GLY A 112 -1.73 -3.43 18.52
CA GLY A 112 -0.94 -2.60 17.63
C GLY A 112 -1.83 -1.88 16.62
N HIS A 113 -1.61 -0.59 16.44
CA HIS A 113 -2.23 0.23 15.41
C HIS A 113 -1.17 0.86 14.54
N ALA A 114 -1.36 0.78 13.21
CA ALA A 114 -0.52 1.46 12.26
C ALA A 114 -1.36 2.24 11.25
N VAL A 115 -1.00 3.50 11.04
CA VAL A 115 -1.52 4.35 9.97
C VAL A 115 -0.35 4.72 9.08
N VAL A 116 -0.40 4.32 7.83
CA VAL A 116 0.72 4.47 6.89
C VAL A 116 0.23 5.02 5.55
N GLU A 117 0.90 6.02 5.02
CA GLU A 117 0.64 6.54 3.68
C GLU A 117 1.46 5.75 2.64
N PRO A 118 0.80 5.01 1.72
CA PRO A 118 1.52 4.26 0.69
C PRO A 118 2.19 5.20 -0.32
N PRO A 119 3.26 4.75 -1.00
CA PRO A 119 3.87 5.53 -2.07
C PRO A 119 2.88 5.73 -3.22
N ARG A 120 2.75 6.99 -3.67
CA ARG A 120 1.90 7.36 -4.81
C ARG A 120 2.77 7.45 -6.06
N PHE A 121 2.52 6.58 -7.03
CA PHE A 121 3.26 6.55 -8.30
C PHE A 121 2.51 7.22 -9.46
N ALA A 122 1.21 7.47 -9.29
CA ALA A 122 0.38 8.08 -10.33
C ALA A 122 -0.43 9.27 -9.79
N PRO A 123 -0.56 10.36 -10.54
CA PRO A 123 -1.51 11.41 -10.23
C PRO A 123 -2.93 10.82 -10.26
N GLY A 124 -3.74 11.10 -9.23
CA GLY A 124 -5.10 10.55 -9.11
C GLY A 124 -5.21 9.19 -8.43
N ALA A 125 -4.13 8.66 -7.84
CA ALA A 125 -4.16 7.41 -7.06
C ALA A 125 -5.18 7.45 -5.90
N SER A 126 -5.49 8.64 -5.38
CA SER A 126 -6.53 8.88 -4.37
C SER A 126 -7.95 8.46 -4.82
N ILE A 127 -8.22 8.47 -6.12
CA ILE A 127 -9.54 8.08 -6.67
C ILE A 127 -9.82 6.59 -6.40
N PHE A 128 -8.79 5.78 -6.21
CA PHE A 128 -8.90 4.33 -5.97
C PHE A 128 -8.87 3.92 -4.49
N GLY A 129 -8.97 4.87 -3.55
CA GLY A 129 -9.08 4.56 -2.12
C GLY A 129 -7.80 4.09 -1.43
N PHE A 130 -6.64 4.24 -2.07
CA PHE A 130 -5.33 3.91 -1.47
C PHE A 130 -4.69 5.11 -0.75
N ASP A 131 -5.50 5.92 -0.05
CA ASP A 131 -4.99 7.12 0.61
C ASP A 131 -4.23 6.83 1.90
N LEU A 132 -4.72 5.87 2.69
CA LEU A 132 -4.11 5.47 3.96
C LEU A 132 -4.27 3.96 4.17
N ILE A 133 -3.21 3.31 4.61
CA ILE A 133 -3.24 1.94 5.10
C ILE A 133 -3.47 2.00 6.59
N ASN A 134 -4.63 1.50 7.03
CA ASN A 134 -4.92 1.27 8.44
C ASN A 134 -4.76 -0.22 8.73
N ALA A 135 -3.84 -0.56 9.61
CA ALA A 135 -3.63 -1.92 10.08
C ALA A 135 -3.80 -1.97 11.60
N SER A 136 -4.44 -3.01 12.08
CA SER A 136 -4.51 -3.32 13.50
C SER A 136 -4.20 -4.79 13.71
N VAL A 137 -3.46 -5.10 14.77
CA VAL A 137 -3.08 -6.44 15.16
C VAL A 137 -3.36 -6.58 16.65
N ARG A 138 -3.82 -7.76 17.06
CA ARG A 138 -4.02 -8.11 18.47
C ARG A 138 -3.23 -9.38 18.78
N VAL A 139 -2.39 -9.33 19.80
CA VAL A 139 -1.58 -10.46 20.25
C VAL A 139 -1.85 -10.69 21.72
N GLN A 140 -2.24 -11.91 22.08
CA GLN A 140 -2.46 -12.30 23.48
C GLN A 140 -1.12 -12.41 24.21
N VAL A 141 -1.06 -11.87 25.43
CA VAL A 141 0.07 -12.03 26.33
C VAL A 141 -0.03 -13.40 26.99
N GLU A 142 0.97 -14.23 26.76
CA GLU A 142 1.05 -15.53 27.45
C GLU A 142 1.59 -15.32 28.88
N HIS A 143 0.73 -15.43 29.87
CA HIS A 143 1.17 -15.49 31.27
C HIS A 143 1.64 -16.91 31.61
N PRO A 144 2.88 -17.10 32.09
CA PRO A 144 3.32 -18.41 32.55
C PRO A 144 2.42 -18.81 33.74
N ARG A 145 1.67 -19.90 33.56
CA ARG A 145 0.88 -20.48 34.66
C ARG A 145 1.84 -20.90 35.76
N ALA A 146 1.70 -20.29 36.93
CA ALA A 146 2.41 -20.66 38.14
C ALA A 146 2.01 -22.07 38.63
#